data_437ecade161e0372ea22f684f219b841
#
_entry.id   437ecade161e0372ea22f684f219b841
#
_cell.length_a   1.000
_cell.length_b   1.000
_cell.length_c   1.000
_cell.angle_alpha   90.00
_cell.angle_beta   90.00
_cell.angle_gamma   90.00
#
_symmetry.space_group_name_H-M   'P 1'
#
loop_
_entity.id
_entity.type
_entity.pdbx_description
1 polymer ?
#
loop_
_entity_poly.entity_id
_entity_poly.type
_entity_poly.pdbx_seq_one_letter_code
_entity_poly.pdbx_strand_id
1 'polypeptide(L)'
;MLSNKIFLITGIADNHSLAMYTAKEIIKQGGKVICTGLGVSEHHKGLSEKAKIFLTKNFEDFKNAVSEEIEEAQVEILDVTIDENIESFARNLSQRNIKLDGMLHAIAMDKTIRNKEVKPLIDVTKDEFCDTMDVSAYSLIRLIHYLLKHNVLERGSSICSLSYIAAEKVTFHPYRNISIAKAALERISVELADELGRSHDIRVNVIRFSPFMGSKAGNATLNIEDVNTSDKMSPLGNAKPMDLAHEVVHLFRPNLRITGEIRHVDG
;
A
#
# COMPACT_ATOMS: atom_id res chain seq x y z
N MET A 1 4.28 -9.67 20.07
CA MET A 1 2.88 -9.95 19.71
C MET A 1 2.74 -10.62 18.33
N LEU A 2 3.65 -10.34 17.42
CA LEU A 2 3.63 -10.89 16.05
C LEU A 2 4.69 -11.98 15.82
N SER A 3 5.21 -12.61 16.89
CA SER A 3 6.28 -13.61 16.81
C SER A 3 5.92 -14.74 15.83
N ASN A 4 6.86 -15.07 14.95
CA ASN A 4 6.73 -16.06 13.88
C ASN A 4 5.67 -15.78 12.83
N LYS A 5 5.10 -14.57 12.79
CA LYS A 5 4.15 -14.12 11.78
C LYS A 5 4.88 -13.48 10.60
N ILE A 6 4.37 -13.69 9.39
CA ILE A 6 4.96 -13.17 8.14
C ILE A 6 3.97 -12.23 7.46
N PHE A 7 4.44 -11.04 7.13
CA PHE A 7 3.61 -10.00 6.52
C PHE A 7 4.17 -9.53 5.19
N LEU A 8 3.30 -9.39 4.20
CA LEU A 8 3.63 -8.77 2.92
C LEU A 8 3.44 -7.26 3.04
N ILE A 9 4.49 -6.49 2.73
CA ILE A 9 4.49 -5.04 2.77
C ILE A 9 4.71 -4.51 1.37
N THR A 10 3.71 -3.80 0.84
CA THR A 10 3.77 -3.15 -0.47
C THR A 10 3.86 -1.63 -0.33
N GLY A 11 4.30 -0.93 -1.37
CA GLY A 11 4.29 0.54 -1.40
C GLY A 11 5.47 1.23 -0.71
N ILE A 12 6.56 0.51 -0.47
CA ILE A 12 7.83 1.12 -0.03
C ILE A 12 8.52 1.71 -1.27
N ALA A 13 8.73 3.02 -1.28
CA ALA A 13 9.46 3.75 -2.32
C ALA A 13 10.81 4.31 -1.83
N ASP A 14 10.95 4.52 -0.52
CA ASP A 14 12.12 5.03 0.17
C ASP A 14 12.07 4.70 1.67
N ASN A 15 13.12 5.06 2.41
CA ASN A 15 13.23 4.86 3.86
C ASN A 15 12.24 5.69 4.69
N HIS A 16 11.61 6.70 4.10
CA HIS A 16 10.58 7.54 4.73
C HIS A 16 9.15 7.18 4.31
N SER A 17 8.97 6.12 3.53
CA SER A 17 7.64 5.65 3.15
C SER A 17 6.85 5.19 4.37
N LEU A 18 5.56 5.49 4.43
CA LEU A 18 4.67 5.05 5.53
C LEU A 18 4.71 3.53 5.74
N ALA A 19 4.82 2.78 4.65
CA ALA A 19 4.96 1.33 4.69
C ALA A 19 6.28 0.87 5.35
N MET A 20 7.37 1.66 5.25
CA MET A 20 8.64 1.37 5.92
C MET A 20 8.51 1.45 7.44
N TYR A 21 7.83 2.48 7.96
CA TYR A 21 7.57 2.58 9.41
C TYR A 21 6.77 1.39 9.93
N THR A 22 5.79 0.94 9.14
CA THR A 22 5.01 -0.26 9.48
C THR A 22 5.88 -1.52 9.47
N ALA A 23 6.72 -1.70 8.45
CA ALA A 23 7.63 -2.84 8.36
C ALA A 23 8.58 -2.90 9.58
N LYS A 24 9.16 -1.77 9.97
CA LYS A 24 10.02 -1.66 11.16
C LYS A 24 9.28 -2.01 12.44
N GLU A 25 8.06 -1.53 12.62
CA GLU A 25 7.27 -1.83 13.81
C GLU A 25 6.87 -3.33 13.88
N ILE A 26 6.55 -3.95 12.73
CA ILE A 26 6.30 -5.41 12.65
C ILE A 26 7.53 -6.19 13.13
N ILE A 27 8.72 -5.87 12.64
CA ILE A 27 9.99 -6.52 13.07
C ILE A 27 10.19 -6.32 14.57
N LYS A 28 10.05 -5.11 15.08
CA LYS A 28 10.15 -4.79 16.51
C LYS A 28 9.18 -5.62 17.36
N GLN A 29 8.01 -5.99 16.84
CA GLN A 29 7.03 -6.86 17.49
C GLN A 29 7.31 -8.36 17.32
N GLY A 30 8.44 -8.73 16.70
CA GLY A 30 8.90 -10.10 16.48
C GLY A 30 8.32 -10.77 15.22
N GLY A 31 7.66 -10.01 14.34
CA GLY A 31 7.20 -10.49 13.03
C GLY A 31 8.31 -10.48 11.99
N LYS A 32 8.02 -11.07 10.84
CA LYS A 32 8.87 -11.06 9.64
C LYS A 32 8.17 -10.32 8.52
N VAL A 33 8.93 -9.69 7.64
CA VAL A 33 8.37 -8.95 6.51
C VAL A 33 8.94 -9.41 5.17
N ILE A 34 8.09 -9.43 4.17
CA ILE A 34 8.46 -9.52 2.76
C ILE A 34 8.08 -8.18 2.14
N CYS A 35 9.08 -7.40 1.73
CA CYS A 35 8.89 -6.09 1.14
C CYS A 35 8.93 -6.18 -0.38
N THR A 36 8.00 -5.53 -1.07
CA THR A 36 7.96 -5.56 -2.52
C THR A 36 8.19 -4.17 -3.13
N GLY A 37 8.94 -4.15 -4.22
CA GLY A 37 9.25 -2.97 -5.00
C GLY A 37 9.04 -3.19 -6.49
N LEU A 38 8.81 -2.09 -7.21
CA LEU A 38 8.67 -2.10 -8.66
C LEU A 38 10.05 -2.20 -9.31
N GLY A 39 10.26 -3.23 -10.09
CA GLY A 39 11.52 -3.50 -10.81
C GLY A 39 11.29 -4.19 -12.15
N VAL A 40 12.36 -4.48 -12.88
CA VAL A 40 12.28 -5.25 -14.12
C VAL A 40 12.07 -6.72 -13.81
N SER A 41 11.04 -7.33 -14.38
CA SER A 41 10.78 -8.76 -14.35
C SER A 41 10.72 -9.34 -15.76
N GLU A 42 10.77 -10.66 -15.89
CA GLU A 42 10.60 -11.38 -17.17
C GLU A 42 9.22 -11.17 -17.81
N HIS A 43 8.25 -10.73 -17.03
CA HIS A 43 6.88 -10.48 -17.47
C HIS A 43 6.69 -9.13 -18.17
N HIS A 44 7.66 -8.23 -18.07
CA HIS A 44 7.65 -6.96 -18.78
C HIS A 44 7.99 -7.16 -20.26
N LYS A 45 6.97 -7.10 -21.13
CA LYS A 45 7.14 -7.22 -22.58
C LYS A 45 7.30 -5.82 -23.22
N GLY A 46 8.28 -5.68 -24.11
CA GLY A 46 8.42 -4.47 -24.93
C GLY A 46 8.86 -3.20 -24.21
N LEU A 47 9.52 -3.31 -23.04
CA LEU A 47 10.09 -2.15 -22.36
C LEU A 47 11.13 -1.44 -23.23
N SER A 48 11.01 -0.10 -23.33
CA SER A 48 12.09 0.71 -23.86
C SER A 48 13.32 0.67 -22.96
N GLU A 49 14.52 0.91 -23.49
CA GLU A 49 15.75 0.96 -22.69
C GLU A 49 15.64 1.99 -21.55
N LYS A 50 15.02 3.15 -21.81
CA LYS A 50 14.75 4.17 -20.78
C LYS A 50 13.89 3.63 -19.63
N ALA A 51 12.85 2.86 -19.96
CA ALA A 51 11.98 2.26 -18.95
C ALA A 51 12.72 1.17 -18.14
N LYS A 52 13.55 0.35 -18.79
CA LYS A 52 14.38 -0.65 -18.09
C LYS A 52 15.34 0.00 -17.11
N ILE A 53 16.09 1.03 -17.55
CA ILE A 53 17.01 1.78 -16.69
C ILE A 53 16.26 2.36 -15.48
N PHE A 54 15.09 2.96 -15.71
CA PHE A 54 14.27 3.52 -14.65
C PHE A 54 13.82 2.46 -13.64
N LEU A 55 13.27 1.34 -14.11
CA LEU A 55 12.79 0.26 -13.25
C LEU A 55 13.91 -0.43 -12.48
N THR A 56 15.06 -0.66 -13.13
CA THR A 56 16.25 -1.24 -12.47
C THR A 56 16.72 -0.32 -11.33
N LYS A 57 16.91 0.97 -11.63
CA LYS A 57 17.32 1.94 -10.61
C LYS A 57 16.30 2.04 -9.48
N ASN A 58 15.02 2.09 -9.81
CA ASN A 58 13.95 2.17 -8.80
C ASN A 58 13.98 0.98 -7.84
N PHE A 59 14.24 -0.22 -8.35
CA PHE A 59 14.34 -1.42 -7.51
C PHE A 59 15.63 -1.44 -6.67
N GLU A 60 16.75 -0.98 -7.21
CA GLU A 60 18.00 -0.82 -6.46
C GLU A 60 17.84 0.19 -5.32
N ASP A 61 17.27 1.36 -5.61
CA ASP A 61 16.99 2.39 -4.58
C ASP A 61 16.08 1.83 -3.47
N PHE A 62 15.02 1.10 -3.83
CA PHE A 62 14.14 0.42 -2.90
C PHE A 62 14.88 -0.63 -2.06
N LYS A 63 15.67 -1.50 -2.70
CA LYS A 63 16.43 -2.55 -2.02
C LYS A 63 17.41 -1.96 -0.99
N ASN A 64 18.11 -0.90 -1.39
CA ASN A 64 19.04 -0.20 -0.51
C ASN A 64 18.30 0.41 0.69
N ALA A 65 17.18 1.11 0.46
CA ALA A 65 16.37 1.69 1.52
C ALA A 65 15.86 0.63 2.51
N VAL A 66 15.45 -0.54 2.02
CA VAL A 66 15.01 -1.64 2.90
C VAL A 66 16.18 -2.22 3.68
N SER A 67 17.33 -2.49 3.04
CA SER A 67 18.49 -3.09 3.69
C SER A 67 19.14 -2.18 4.74
N GLU A 68 19.07 -0.85 4.55
CA GLU A 68 19.56 0.14 5.52
C GLU A 68 18.71 0.17 6.80
N GLU A 69 17.41 -0.10 6.68
CA GLU A 69 16.45 0.06 7.77
C GLU A 69 16.03 -1.27 8.42
N ILE A 70 16.09 -2.39 7.67
CA ILE A 70 15.64 -3.70 8.11
C ILE A 70 16.57 -4.79 7.55
N GLU A 71 17.57 -5.17 8.31
CA GLU A 71 18.61 -6.15 7.92
C GLU A 71 18.05 -7.52 7.51
N GLU A 72 16.97 -7.97 8.16
CA GLU A 72 16.37 -9.29 7.94
C GLU A 72 15.18 -9.28 6.97
N ALA A 73 14.89 -8.16 6.28
CA ALA A 73 13.78 -8.10 5.36
C ALA A 73 14.08 -8.85 4.07
N GLN A 74 13.13 -9.70 3.66
CA GLN A 74 13.15 -10.26 2.33
C GLN A 74 12.60 -9.22 1.33
N VAL A 75 13.28 -9.04 0.20
CA VAL A 75 12.85 -8.11 -0.87
C VAL A 75 12.53 -8.88 -2.14
N GLU A 76 11.43 -8.52 -2.80
CA GLU A 76 10.95 -9.16 -4.03
C GLU A 76 10.48 -8.10 -5.04
N ILE A 77 10.59 -8.42 -6.33
CA ILE A 77 10.01 -7.58 -7.40
C ILE A 77 8.52 -7.90 -7.52
N LEU A 78 7.70 -6.84 -7.54
CA LEU A 78 6.27 -6.98 -7.76
C LEU A 78 5.73 -5.76 -8.53
N ASP A 79 5.26 -6.01 -9.76
CA ASP A 79 4.45 -5.07 -10.51
C ASP A 79 2.98 -5.51 -10.43
N VAL A 80 2.17 -4.71 -9.74
CA VAL A 80 0.76 -5.02 -9.49
C VAL A 80 -0.14 -4.79 -10.70
N THR A 81 0.41 -4.32 -11.81
CA THR A 81 -0.32 -4.12 -13.07
C THR A 81 -0.20 -5.30 -14.03
N ILE A 82 0.66 -6.28 -13.71
CA ILE A 82 0.96 -7.44 -14.57
C ILE A 82 0.55 -8.73 -13.86
N ASP A 83 -0.53 -9.34 -14.32
CA ASP A 83 -1.10 -10.56 -13.72
C ASP A 83 -0.08 -11.69 -13.62
N GLU A 84 0.69 -11.94 -14.68
CA GLU A 84 1.71 -12.98 -14.72
C GLU A 84 2.83 -12.74 -13.69
N ASN A 85 3.15 -11.47 -13.41
CA ASN A 85 4.14 -11.14 -12.38
C ASN A 85 3.62 -11.43 -10.97
N ILE A 86 2.37 -11.06 -10.68
CA ILE A 86 1.72 -11.34 -9.40
C ILE A 86 1.55 -12.84 -9.20
N GLU A 87 1.10 -13.56 -10.23
CA GLU A 87 0.95 -15.02 -10.17
C GLU A 87 2.28 -15.72 -9.93
N SER A 88 3.34 -15.31 -10.64
CA SER A 88 4.69 -15.83 -10.45
C SER A 88 5.21 -15.57 -9.03
N PHE A 89 5.01 -14.36 -8.50
CA PHE A 89 5.33 -14.00 -7.13
C PHE A 89 4.61 -14.91 -6.12
N ALA A 90 3.29 -15.06 -6.24
CA ALA A 90 2.49 -15.90 -5.34
C ALA A 90 2.90 -17.38 -5.41
N ARG A 91 3.17 -17.89 -6.61
CA ARG A 91 3.67 -19.25 -6.84
C ARG A 91 5.04 -19.47 -6.19
N ASN A 92 5.95 -18.53 -6.32
CA ASN A 92 7.27 -18.57 -5.67
C ASN A 92 7.16 -18.67 -4.16
N LEU A 93 6.33 -17.85 -3.54
CA LEU A 93 6.06 -17.92 -2.09
C LEU A 93 5.50 -19.28 -1.68
N SER A 94 4.55 -19.81 -2.46
CA SER A 94 3.95 -21.12 -2.22
C SER A 94 4.98 -22.26 -2.31
N GLN A 95 5.85 -22.25 -3.33
CA GLN A 95 6.93 -23.24 -3.50
C GLN A 95 7.95 -23.24 -2.36
N ARG A 96 8.16 -22.07 -1.76
CA ARG A 96 9.01 -21.90 -0.57
C ARG A 96 8.28 -22.19 0.74
N ASN A 97 7.04 -22.70 0.68
CA ASN A 97 6.17 -22.94 1.84
C ASN A 97 5.97 -21.70 2.72
N ILE A 98 6.00 -20.51 2.12
CA ILE A 98 5.73 -19.26 2.83
C ILE A 98 4.23 -19.04 2.90
N LYS A 99 3.75 -18.76 4.11
CA LYS A 99 2.38 -18.40 4.41
C LYS A 99 2.36 -17.00 5.01
N LEU A 100 1.44 -16.18 4.54
CA LEU A 100 1.29 -14.81 5.00
C LEU A 100 0.19 -14.71 6.05
N ASP A 101 0.51 -14.15 7.19
CA ASP A 101 -0.43 -13.82 8.26
C ASP A 101 -1.12 -12.47 8.02
N GLY A 102 -0.64 -11.69 7.07
CA GLY A 102 -1.27 -10.43 6.68
C GLY A 102 -0.55 -9.70 5.56
N MET A 103 -1.19 -8.63 5.10
CA MET A 103 -0.69 -7.78 4.02
C MET A 103 -1.03 -6.31 4.27
N LEU A 104 -0.03 -5.43 4.10
CA LEU A 104 -0.24 -4.00 3.96
C LEU A 104 -0.28 -3.63 2.47
N HIS A 105 -1.42 -3.12 1.99
CA HIS A 105 -1.56 -2.52 0.68
C HIS A 105 -1.41 -1.00 0.77
N ALA A 106 -0.20 -0.51 0.50
CA ALA A 106 0.15 0.92 0.56
C ALA A 106 0.52 1.48 -0.82
N ILE A 107 -0.06 0.92 -1.88
CA ILE A 107 0.20 1.30 -3.26
C ILE A 107 -0.74 2.42 -3.68
N ALA A 108 -0.19 3.40 -4.38
CA ALA A 108 -0.95 4.43 -5.06
C ALA A 108 -0.12 5.02 -6.21
N MET A 109 -0.79 5.33 -7.32
CA MET A 109 -0.18 6.04 -8.44
C MET A 109 -1.23 6.88 -9.15
N ASP A 110 -0.88 8.12 -9.44
CA ASP A 110 -1.70 9.00 -10.28
C ASP A 110 -0.80 9.83 -11.20
N LYS A 111 -0.90 9.58 -12.51
CA LYS A 111 -0.16 10.30 -13.55
C LYS A 111 -0.68 11.73 -13.75
N THR A 112 -1.84 12.06 -13.21
CA THR A 112 -2.46 13.39 -13.33
C THR A 112 -1.94 14.39 -12.30
N ILE A 113 -1.11 13.93 -11.36
CA ILE A 113 -0.41 14.78 -10.39
C ILE A 113 1.05 14.87 -10.81
N ARG A 114 1.51 16.06 -11.16
CA ARG A 114 2.90 16.31 -11.55
C ARG A 114 3.40 17.63 -10.98
N ASN A 115 4.57 17.62 -10.40
CA ASN A 115 5.19 18.83 -9.82
C ASN A 115 4.26 19.58 -8.86
N LYS A 116 3.50 18.84 -8.04
CA LYS A 116 2.49 19.37 -7.09
C LYS A 116 1.26 20.02 -7.75
N GLU A 117 1.16 19.97 -9.07
CA GLU A 117 -0.02 20.41 -9.81
C GLU A 117 -0.92 19.22 -10.09
N VAL A 118 -2.23 19.43 -9.88
CA VAL A 118 -3.26 18.42 -10.07
C VAL A 118 -4.10 18.78 -11.28
N LYS A 119 -4.12 17.93 -12.29
CA LYS A 119 -4.91 18.11 -13.52
C LYS A 119 -6.41 18.26 -13.18
N PRO A 120 -7.14 19.21 -13.79
CA PRO A 120 -8.58 19.32 -13.63
C PRO A 120 -9.28 17.99 -13.94
N LEU A 121 -10.25 17.59 -13.11
CA LEU A 121 -10.92 16.29 -13.28
C LEU A 121 -11.61 16.14 -14.64
N ILE A 122 -12.18 17.23 -15.17
CA ILE A 122 -12.85 17.25 -16.49
C ILE A 122 -11.88 17.02 -17.65
N ASP A 123 -10.58 17.21 -17.45
CA ASP A 123 -9.53 17.03 -18.45
C ASP A 123 -8.81 15.66 -18.32
N VAL A 124 -9.15 14.87 -17.29
CA VAL A 124 -8.58 13.54 -17.10
C VAL A 124 -9.07 12.62 -18.20
N THR A 125 -8.14 12.01 -18.92
CA THR A 125 -8.48 11.04 -19.96
C THR A 125 -8.94 9.72 -19.38
N LYS A 126 -9.64 8.92 -20.20
CA LYS A 126 -10.05 7.56 -19.81
C LYS A 126 -8.85 6.71 -19.38
N ASP A 127 -7.75 6.77 -20.11
CA ASP A 127 -6.56 5.96 -19.83
C ASP A 127 -5.90 6.38 -18.51
N GLU A 128 -5.75 7.69 -18.26
CA GLU A 128 -5.24 8.19 -16.98
C GLU A 128 -6.13 7.77 -15.79
N PHE A 129 -7.46 7.82 -16.01
CA PHE A 129 -8.42 7.38 -15.00
C PHE A 129 -8.28 5.87 -14.74
N CYS A 130 -8.30 5.05 -15.80
CA CYS A 130 -8.17 3.60 -15.68
C CYS A 130 -6.84 3.17 -15.08
N ASP A 131 -5.73 3.78 -15.46
CA ASP A 131 -4.40 3.51 -14.90
C ASP A 131 -4.37 3.77 -13.39
N THR A 132 -4.96 4.90 -12.95
CA THR A 132 -5.02 5.24 -11.52
C THR A 132 -5.88 4.26 -10.73
N MET A 133 -7.03 3.86 -11.29
CA MET A 133 -7.91 2.86 -10.70
C MET A 133 -7.25 1.49 -10.63
N ASP A 134 -6.57 1.06 -11.70
CA ASP A 134 -5.90 -0.24 -11.78
C ASP A 134 -4.82 -0.38 -10.69
N VAL A 135 -3.92 0.60 -10.60
CA VAL A 135 -2.81 0.57 -9.62
C VAL A 135 -3.28 0.82 -8.20
N SER A 136 -4.19 1.80 -7.99
CA SER A 136 -4.47 2.31 -6.64
C SER A 136 -5.66 1.67 -5.94
N ALA A 137 -6.48 0.90 -6.67
CA ALA A 137 -7.68 0.25 -6.14
C ALA A 137 -7.78 -1.22 -6.55
N TYR A 138 -7.81 -1.53 -7.84
CA TYR A 138 -8.02 -2.88 -8.35
C TYR A 138 -6.86 -3.83 -8.01
N SER A 139 -5.66 -3.31 -7.89
CA SER A 139 -4.48 -4.08 -7.47
C SER A 139 -4.67 -4.85 -6.16
N LEU A 140 -5.51 -4.35 -5.23
CA LEU A 140 -5.85 -5.06 -4.00
C LEU A 140 -6.59 -6.38 -4.30
N ILE A 141 -7.60 -6.34 -5.18
CA ILE A 141 -8.35 -7.53 -5.60
C ILE A 141 -7.41 -8.53 -6.28
N ARG A 142 -6.61 -8.03 -7.22
CA ARG A 142 -5.67 -8.84 -8.01
C ARG A 142 -4.64 -9.55 -7.13
N LEU A 143 -4.03 -8.85 -6.19
CA LEU A 143 -3.09 -9.43 -5.22
C LEU A 143 -3.74 -10.52 -4.37
N ILE A 144 -4.88 -10.24 -3.78
CA ILE A 144 -5.61 -11.22 -2.94
C ILE A 144 -5.99 -12.45 -3.76
N HIS A 145 -6.47 -12.26 -5.00
CA HIS A 145 -6.84 -13.37 -5.89
C HIS A 145 -5.69 -14.36 -6.07
N TYR A 146 -4.50 -13.88 -6.47
CA TYR A 146 -3.37 -14.77 -6.73
C TYR A 146 -2.76 -15.34 -5.46
N LEU A 147 -2.73 -14.59 -4.35
CA LEU A 147 -2.27 -15.10 -3.06
C LEU A 147 -3.17 -16.22 -2.52
N LEU A 148 -4.49 -16.12 -2.71
CA LEU A 148 -5.43 -17.19 -2.36
C LEU A 148 -5.34 -18.36 -3.32
N LYS A 149 -5.29 -18.12 -4.64
CA LYS A 149 -5.14 -19.14 -5.69
C LYS A 149 -3.95 -20.07 -5.43
N HIS A 150 -2.85 -19.53 -4.94
CA HIS A 150 -1.64 -20.29 -4.61
C HIS A 150 -1.53 -20.67 -3.14
N ASN A 151 -2.62 -20.48 -2.38
CA ASN A 151 -2.70 -20.84 -0.96
C ASN A 151 -1.57 -20.20 -0.13
N VAL A 152 -1.30 -18.90 -0.36
CA VAL A 152 -0.26 -18.11 0.33
C VAL A 152 -0.83 -17.34 1.51
N LEU A 153 -2.07 -16.84 1.42
CA LEU A 153 -2.76 -16.21 2.56
C LEU A 153 -3.27 -17.27 3.54
N GLU A 154 -2.86 -17.15 4.81
CA GLU A 154 -3.35 -18.02 5.87
C GLU A 154 -4.80 -17.71 6.24
N ARG A 155 -5.53 -18.75 6.66
CA ARG A 155 -6.82 -18.55 7.31
C ARG A 155 -6.63 -17.71 8.58
N GLY A 156 -7.48 -16.69 8.76
CA GLY A 156 -7.37 -15.76 9.88
C GLY A 156 -6.38 -14.62 9.67
N SER A 157 -5.78 -14.49 8.48
CA SER A 157 -4.87 -13.38 8.16
C SER A 157 -5.59 -12.02 8.20
N SER A 158 -4.81 -10.94 8.20
CA SER A 158 -5.32 -9.57 8.24
C SER A 158 -4.74 -8.72 7.12
N ILE A 159 -5.60 -8.07 6.36
CA ILE A 159 -5.25 -7.17 5.27
C ILE A 159 -5.59 -5.74 5.69
N CYS A 160 -4.66 -4.83 5.49
CA CYS A 160 -4.86 -3.40 5.73
C CYS A 160 -4.50 -2.60 4.49
N SER A 161 -5.35 -1.66 4.08
CA SER A 161 -5.12 -0.74 2.97
C SER A 161 -4.96 0.68 3.47
N LEU A 162 -4.08 1.46 2.82
CA LEU A 162 -3.92 2.88 3.14
C LEU A 162 -4.79 3.76 2.25
N SER A 163 -5.54 4.64 2.89
CA SER A 163 -6.40 5.63 2.28
C SER A 163 -6.15 7.01 2.90
N TYR A 164 -7.02 7.94 2.58
CA TYR A 164 -6.95 9.34 2.97
C TYR A 164 -8.37 9.93 3.02
N ILE A 165 -8.58 10.97 3.84
CA ILE A 165 -9.89 11.60 4.00
C ILE A 165 -10.50 12.10 2.69
N ALA A 166 -9.69 12.41 1.67
CA ALA A 166 -10.18 12.80 0.35
C ALA A 166 -10.94 11.69 -0.40
N ALA A 167 -10.92 10.46 0.06
CA ALA A 167 -11.79 9.38 -0.43
C ALA A 167 -13.26 9.63 -0.08
N GLU A 168 -13.54 10.42 0.96
CA GLU A 168 -14.90 10.75 1.42
C GLU A 168 -15.29 12.18 1.11
N LYS A 169 -14.36 13.12 1.28
CA LYS A 169 -14.64 14.57 1.22
C LYS A 169 -13.67 15.27 0.29
N VAL A 170 -14.13 16.35 -0.34
CA VAL A 170 -13.20 17.25 -1.03
C VAL A 170 -12.41 18.01 0.03
N THR A 171 -11.10 17.94 -0.05
CA THR A 171 -10.18 18.62 0.85
C THR A 171 -9.65 19.91 0.22
N PHE A 172 -9.01 20.76 1.01
CA PHE A 172 -8.38 22.00 0.52
C PHE A 172 -7.26 21.73 -0.49
N HIS A 173 -6.53 20.62 -0.37
CA HIS A 173 -5.66 20.11 -1.42
C HIS A 173 -6.46 19.20 -2.35
N PRO A 174 -6.66 19.58 -3.63
CA PRO A 174 -7.55 18.85 -4.54
C PRO A 174 -6.84 17.61 -5.12
N TYR A 175 -7.02 16.46 -4.52
CA TYR A 175 -6.47 15.21 -5.05
C TYR A 175 -7.20 14.65 -6.29
N ARG A 176 -8.47 15.00 -6.50
CA ARG A 176 -9.26 14.69 -7.70
C ARG A 176 -9.23 13.19 -8.07
N ASN A 177 -8.49 12.83 -9.15
CA ASN A 177 -8.51 11.46 -9.70
C ASN A 177 -8.10 10.40 -8.69
N ILE A 178 -7.02 10.61 -7.92
CA ILE A 178 -6.58 9.64 -6.90
C ILE A 178 -7.59 9.51 -5.75
N SER A 179 -8.35 10.56 -5.40
CA SER A 179 -9.39 10.44 -4.37
C SER A 179 -10.52 9.51 -4.79
N ILE A 180 -10.87 9.47 -6.07
CA ILE A 180 -11.86 8.54 -6.62
C ILE A 180 -11.33 7.10 -6.51
N ALA A 181 -10.07 6.86 -6.85
CA ALA A 181 -9.46 5.55 -6.69
C ALA A 181 -9.38 5.11 -5.21
N LYS A 182 -9.11 6.04 -4.29
CA LYS A 182 -9.12 5.73 -2.85
C LYS A 182 -10.54 5.46 -2.32
N ALA A 183 -11.56 6.16 -2.81
CA ALA A 183 -12.95 5.84 -2.50
C ALA A 183 -13.34 4.42 -2.99
N ALA A 184 -12.89 4.06 -4.19
CA ALA A 184 -13.07 2.71 -4.72
C ALA A 184 -12.31 1.66 -3.88
N LEU A 185 -11.05 1.93 -3.48
CA LEU A 185 -10.26 1.06 -2.61
C LEU A 185 -10.96 0.80 -1.28
N GLU A 186 -11.53 1.83 -0.66
CA GLU A 186 -12.28 1.71 0.58
C GLU A 186 -13.52 0.83 0.40
N ARG A 187 -14.29 1.06 -0.66
CA ARG A 187 -15.47 0.23 -0.94
C ARG A 187 -15.09 -1.22 -1.26
N ILE A 188 -14.06 -1.45 -2.07
CA ILE A 188 -13.51 -2.78 -2.36
C ILE A 188 -13.11 -3.48 -1.06
N SER A 189 -12.44 -2.78 -0.15
CA SER A 189 -12.00 -3.35 1.13
C SER A 189 -13.17 -3.81 1.99
N VAL A 190 -14.28 -3.07 2.00
CA VAL A 190 -15.51 -3.43 2.74
C VAL A 190 -16.19 -4.66 2.13
N GLU A 191 -16.28 -4.75 0.79
CA GLU A 191 -16.82 -5.94 0.12
C GLU A 191 -15.95 -7.18 0.38
N LEU A 192 -14.62 -7.02 0.26
CA LEU A 192 -13.69 -8.11 0.56
C LEU A 192 -13.73 -8.54 2.03
N ALA A 193 -14.03 -7.63 2.96
CA ALA A 193 -14.17 -7.94 4.38
C ALA A 193 -15.35 -8.90 4.63
N ASP A 194 -16.47 -8.71 3.96
CA ASP A 194 -17.62 -9.61 4.06
C ASP A 194 -17.33 -10.96 3.38
N GLU A 195 -16.86 -10.94 2.14
CA GLU A 195 -16.60 -12.14 1.34
C GLU A 195 -15.53 -13.03 1.98
N LEU A 196 -14.37 -12.45 2.31
CA LEU A 196 -13.23 -13.19 2.83
C LEU A 196 -13.37 -13.52 4.32
N GLY A 197 -14.09 -12.70 5.06
CA GLY A 197 -14.45 -13.00 6.45
C GLY A 197 -15.27 -14.27 6.56
N ARG A 198 -16.26 -14.46 5.71
CA ARG A 198 -17.11 -15.65 5.68
C ARG A 198 -16.37 -16.88 5.15
N SER A 199 -15.62 -16.74 4.09
CA SER A 199 -14.99 -17.88 3.40
C SER A 199 -13.69 -18.33 4.03
N HIS A 200 -12.85 -17.39 4.49
CA HIS A 200 -11.47 -17.65 4.91
C HIS A 200 -11.12 -17.15 6.31
N ASP A 201 -12.07 -16.54 7.04
CA ASP A 201 -11.83 -15.86 8.33
C ASP A 201 -10.75 -14.74 8.20
N ILE A 202 -10.59 -14.17 6.99
CA ILE A 202 -9.64 -13.10 6.71
C ILE A 202 -10.31 -11.75 7.02
N ARG A 203 -9.59 -10.89 7.72
CA ARG A 203 -10.03 -9.53 8.06
C ARG A 203 -9.45 -8.54 7.06
N VAL A 204 -10.29 -7.60 6.58
CA VAL A 204 -9.84 -6.53 5.67
C VAL A 204 -10.30 -5.20 6.24
N ASN A 205 -9.36 -4.28 6.46
CA ASN A 205 -9.62 -2.96 7.01
C ASN A 205 -8.86 -1.88 6.24
N VAL A 206 -9.26 -0.64 6.40
CA VAL A 206 -8.63 0.54 5.79
C VAL A 206 -8.23 1.51 6.88
N ILE A 207 -7.10 2.19 6.69
CA ILE A 207 -6.69 3.33 7.50
C ILE A 207 -6.60 4.57 6.63
N ARG A 208 -7.30 5.63 7.01
CA ARG A 208 -7.12 6.99 6.53
C ARG A 208 -6.05 7.66 7.37
N PHE A 209 -5.06 8.24 6.71
CA PHE A 209 -3.91 8.83 7.37
C PHE A 209 -3.75 10.31 7.01
N SER A 210 -3.10 11.07 7.88
CA SER A 210 -2.78 12.50 7.68
C SER A 210 -1.91 12.73 6.45
N PRO A 211 -1.93 13.94 5.85
CA PRO A 211 -0.95 14.36 4.86
C PRO A 211 0.48 14.29 5.43
N PHE A 212 1.37 13.62 4.71
CA PHE A 212 2.76 13.41 5.14
C PHE A 212 3.75 13.70 4.01
N MET A 213 4.57 14.73 4.18
CA MET A 213 5.59 15.15 3.20
C MET A 213 6.92 14.40 3.33
N GLY A 214 7.14 13.59 4.34
CA GLY A 214 8.43 12.92 4.56
C GLY A 214 8.77 11.90 3.47
N SER A 215 7.79 11.28 2.81
CA SER A 215 7.98 10.28 1.77
C SER A 215 8.14 10.89 0.37
N LYS A 216 8.73 10.11 -0.55
CA LYS A 216 8.84 10.47 -1.98
C LYS A 216 7.47 10.82 -2.60
N ALA A 217 6.44 10.05 -2.29
CA ALA A 217 5.08 10.29 -2.79
C ALA A 217 4.50 11.59 -2.22
N GLY A 218 4.62 11.82 -0.91
CA GLY A 218 4.17 13.05 -0.27
C GLY A 218 4.88 14.29 -0.79
N ASN A 219 6.21 14.23 -0.95
CA ASN A 219 6.99 15.31 -1.51
C ASN A 219 6.64 15.65 -2.97
N ALA A 220 6.20 14.67 -3.74
CA ALA A 220 5.78 14.87 -5.14
C ALA A 220 4.38 15.50 -5.27
N THR A 221 3.54 15.37 -4.25
CA THR A 221 2.11 15.74 -4.31
C THR A 221 1.73 16.92 -3.42
N LEU A 222 2.31 17.01 -2.22
CA LEU A 222 1.93 18.00 -1.20
C LEU A 222 2.85 19.22 -1.22
N ASN A 223 2.33 20.35 -0.80
CA ASN A 223 3.12 21.51 -0.41
C ASN A 223 3.07 21.71 1.12
N ILE A 224 3.99 22.52 1.65
CA ILE A 224 4.12 22.70 3.09
C ILE A 224 2.91 23.45 3.70
N GLU A 225 2.27 24.30 2.92
CA GLU A 225 1.10 25.09 3.37
C GLU A 225 -0.11 24.16 3.58
N ASP A 226 -0.30 23.17 2.69
CA ASP A 226 -1.35 22.18 2.82
C ASP A 226 -1.17 21.33 4.09
N VAL A 227 0.07 20.90 4.36
CA VAL A 227 0.40 20.11 5.56
C VAL A 227 0.20 20.94 6.83
N ASN A 228 0.66 22.19 6.84
CA ASN A 228 0.48 23.09 7.99
C ASN A 228 -1.00 23.44 8.21
N THR A 229 -1.78 23.56 7.16
CA THR A 229 -3.23 23.81 7.26
C THR A 229 -3.93 22.59 7.84
N SER A 230 -3.61 21.39 7.35
CA SER A 230 -4.13 20.14 7.91
C SER A 230 -3.79 20.01 9.40
N ASP A 231 -2.54 20.28 9.77
CA ASP A 231 -2.07 20.21 11.16
C ASP A 231 -2.88 21.11 12.10
N LYS A 232 -3.16 22.34 11.65
CA LYS A 232 -3.98 23.30 12.43
C LYS A 232 -5.46 22.93 12.50
N MET A 233 -5.97 22.21 11.51
CA MET A 233 -7.37 21.77 11.46
C MET A 233 -7.62 20.50 12.28
N SER A 234 -6.59 19.71 12.50
CA SER A 234 -6.67 18.47 13.27
C SER A 234 -6.56 18.79 14.77
N PRO A 235 -7.49 18.35 15.61
CA PRO A 235 -7.49 18.63 17.05
C PRO A 235 -6.21 18.20 17.79
N LEU A 236 -5.56 17.13 17.32
CA LEU A 236 -4.31 16.59 17.89
C LEU A 236 -3.07 16.91 17.02
N GLY A 237 -3.25 17.72 15.96
CA GLY A 237 -2.27 17.87 14.90
C GLY A 237 -2.25 16.67 13.94
N ASN A 238 -1.44 16.74 12.88
CA ASN A 238 -1.28 15.61 11.95
C ASN A 238 -0.67 14.41 12.65
N ALA A 239 -1.23 13.22 12.43
CA ALA A 239 -0.66 11.97 12.92
C ALA A 239 0.74 11.74 12.33
N LYS A 240 1.60 11.13 13.13
CA LYS A 240 2.97 10.78 12.74
C LYS A 240 3.01 9.38 12.12
N PRO A 241 4.01 9.06 11.27
CA PRO A 241 4.13 7.74 10.66
C PRO A 241 4.09 6.57 11.66
N MET A 242 4.58 6.76 12.88
CA MET A 242 4.52 5.74 13.93
C MET A 242 3.10 5.50 14.44
N ASP A 243 2.23 6.51 14.44
CA ASP A 243 0.82 6.35 14.84
C ASP A 243 0.12 5.41 13.85
N LEU A 244 0.39 5.59 12.54
CA LEU A 244 -0.05 4.66 11.51
C LEU A 244 0.49 3.24 11.73
N ALA A 245 1.81 3.12 11.96
CA ALA A 245 2.46 1.82 12.14
C ALA A 245 1.87 1.05 13.34
N HIS A 246 1.62 1.74 14.44
CA HIS A 246 0.97 1.15 15.62
C HIS A 246 -0.45 0.67 15.32
N GLU A 247 -1.24 1.43 14.56
CA GLU A 247 -2.59 1.03 14.19
C GLU A 247 -2.61 -0.15 13.23
N VAL A 248 -1.73 -0.18 12.21
CA VAL A 248 -1.60 -1.34 11.32
C VAL A 248 -1.21 -2.59 12.13
N VAL A 249 -0.21 -2.49 13.01
CA VAL A 249 0.21 -3.59 13.89
C VAL A 249 -0.93 -4.01 14.82
N HIS A 250 -1.74 -3.07 15.33
CA HIS A 250 -2.93 -3.40 16.11
C HIS A 250 -3.91 -4.26 15.29
N LEU A 251 -4.20 -3.85 14.05
CA LEU A 251 -5.10 -4.60 13.15
C LEU A 251 -4.53 -5.97 12.72
N PHE A 252 -3.21 -6.13 12.75
CA PHE A 252 -2.53 -7.39 12.42
C PHE A 252 -2.50 -8.41 13.57
N ARG A 253 -2.87 -8.00 14.78
CA ARG A 253 -2.92 -8.92 15.94
C ARG A 253 -3.85 -10.11 15.65
N PRO A 254 -3.46 -11.32 16.05
CA PRO A 254 -4.33 -12.49 15.95
C PRO A 254 -5.56 -12.33 16.85
N ASN A 255 -6.64 -13.04 16.50
CA ASN A 255 -7.88 -13.09 17.27
C ASN A 255 -8.64 -11.75 17.42
N LEU A 256 -8.27 -10.73 16.65
CA LEU A 256 -9.02 -9.49 16.61
C LEU A 256 -10.32 -9.70 15.79
N ARG A 257 -11.43 -9.14 16.25
CA ARG A 257 -12.75 -9.23 15.57
C ARG A 257 -13.15 -7.88 14.96
N ILE A 258 -12.19 -7.26 14.22
CA ILE A 258 -12.38 -6.01 13.49
C ILE A 258 -12.16 -6.29 12.01
N THR A 259 -13.19 -6.10 11.20
CA THR A 259 -13.15 -6.24 9.74
C THR A 259 -14.17 -5.30 9.09
N GLY A 260 -13.90 -4.81 7.90
CA GLY A 260 -14.76 -3.87 7.18
C GLY A 260 -14.70 -2.43 7.70
N GLU A 261 -13.76 -2.13 8.59
CA GLU A 261 -13.61 -0.79 9.17
C GLU A 261 -12.75 0.13 8.29
N ILE A 262 -13.19 1.39 8.23
CA ILE A 262 -12.41 2.52 7.70
C ILE A 262 -12.03 3.40 8.88
N ARG A 263 -10.81 3.27 9.35
CA ARG A 263 -10.34 3.91 10.57
C ARG A 263 -9.57 5.19 10.28
N HIS A 264 -9.79 6.20 11.10
CA HIS A 264 -9.07 7.47 11.02
C HIS A 264 -7.87 7.46 11.97
N VAL A 265 -6.70 7.79 11.42
CA VAL A 265 -5.45 8.08 12.14
C VAL A 265 -4.92 9.39 11.54
N ASP A 266 -5.64 10.46 11.80
CA ASP A 266 -5.44 11.75 11.14
C ASP A 266 -5.57 12.98 12.07
N GLY A 267 -5.63 12.74 13.38
CA GLY A 267 -5.66 13.78 14.42
C GLY A 267 -7.01 14.45 14.57
#